data_54fa2b1fdc007d09386cfaadd9fe3b30
#
_entry.id   54fa2b1fdc007d09386cfaadd9fe3b30
#
_cell.length_a   1.000
_cell.length_b   1.000
_cell.length_c   1.000
_cell.angle_alpha   90.00
_cell.angle_beta   90.00
_cell.angle_gamma   90.00
#
_symmetry.space_group_name_H-M   'P 1'
#
loop_
_entity.id
_entity.type
_entity.pdbx_description
1 polymer ?
#
loop_
_entity_poly.entity_id
_entity_poly.type
_entity_poly.pdbx_seq_one_letter_code
_entity_poly.pdbx_strand_id
1 'polypeptide(L)'
;MKYVLSLDQGTTSSRAILFDHDGQITGTAAHEFPQIYPNSGWVEHDPLEILTSQLSSAVEVLGKTGVRPRDVAALGITNQRETTIVWDRETGKPVYNAIVWQDSRTAPLTKRLFDEGAEESVRQKTGLLLSPYFSASKIDWILDNVTGARARADAGKLAFGTVDTWLVWNLTSGKRHITDRTNASRTLLYNIVEDRWDDDLLKLFAIPRSLLPEVVWSSEAVGQVTTTLGLGEINIAGIAGDQQSALFGQLCVSPGDAKNTYGTGCFLLQNIGDSFTLSTERLITTLACSTQRTLTYALEGSIFVGGAVVQWLRDNMKFLRHSADVEAIADSVPDSGGVVFVPAFTGLGAPYWDSNARGLIIGLERGTQIGHIARAAIESIAFQVADVLRVMNTNSTGPLKELRVDGGAAANDHLMQFQSDLLGVPVHRPAVIETTAMGAAYLAGLATGFWASIDELKKHRAADAVFTPEGNQGQIQHLQSNWREAVNRSLNWNKERQ
;
A
#
# COMPACT_ATOMS: atom_id res chain seq x y z
N MET A 1 -17.68 4.00 -27.83
CA MET A 1 -16.97 4.58 -26.68
C MET A 1 -15.98 3.53 -26.20
N LYS A 2 -14.77 3.88 -25.84
CA LYS A 2 -13.79 2.94 -25.29
C LYS A 2 -13.61 3.15 -23.80
N TYR A 3 -13.11 2.12 -23.12
CA TYR A 3 -12.94 2.09 -21.66
C TYR A 3 -11.58 1.51 -21.29
N VAL A 4 -11.15 1.72 -20.05
CA VAL A 4 -10.02 1.01 -19.45
C VAL A 4 -10.54 0.18 -18.28
N LEU A 5 -10.17 -1.09 -18.25
CA LEU A 5 -10.50 -2.01 -17.16
C LEU A 5 -9.31 -2.04 -16.17
N SER A 6 -9.59 -1.83 -14.90
CA SER A 6 -8.62 -2.02 -13.82
C SER A 6 -8.99 -3.22 -12.98
N LEU A 7 -8.01 -4.09 -12.72
CA LEU A 7 -8.08 -5.17 -11.75
C LEU A 7 -7.35 -4.72 -10.49
N ASP A 8 -8.06 -4.64 -9.38
CA ASP A 8 -7.52 -4.27 -8.07
C ASP A 8 -7.63 -5.48 -7.13
N GLN A 9 -6.51 -6.15 -6.94
CA GLN A 9 -6.43 -7.33 -6.10
C GLN A 9 -5.94 -6.95 -4.69
N GLY A 10 -6.89 -6.72 -3.78
CA GLY A 10 -6.62 -6.38 -2.38
C GLY A 10 -6.36 -7.60 -1.49
N THR A 11 -6.13 -7.37 -0.20
CA THR A 11 -5.84 -8.44 0.76
C THR A 11 -7.06 -9.32 1.04
N THR A 12 -8.27 -8.77 1.07
CA THR A 12 -9.49 -9.49 1.43
C THR A 12 -10.49 -9.66 0.31
N SER A 13 -10.31 -8.92 -0.78
CA SER A 13 -11.23 -8.92 -1.92
C SER A 13 -10.51 -8.56 -3.22
N SER A 14 -11.04 -9.06 -4.32
CA SER A 14 -10.66 -8.69 -5.68
C SER A 14 -11.73 -7.79 -6.28
N ARG A 15 -11.32 -6.69 -6.92
CA ARG A 15 -12.21 -5.74 -7.56
C ARG A 15 -11.88 -5.58 -9.04
N ALA A 16 -12.87 -5.24 -9.82
CA ALA A 16 -12.71 -4.81 -11.19
C ALA A 16 -13.52 -3.52 -11.41
N ILE A 17 -12.88 -2.51 -11.94
CA ILE A 17 -13.45 -1.18 -12.14
C ILE A 17 -13.24 -0.75 -13.59
N LEU A 18 -14.31 -0.28 -14.20
CA LEU A 18 -14.31 0.20 -15.56
C LEU A 18 -14.34 1.73 -15.58
N PHE A 19 -13.36 2.33 -16.21
CA PHE A 19 -13.22 3.79 -16.34
C PHE A 19 -13.50 4.23 -17.79
N ASP A 20 -14.23 5.34 -17.94
CA ASP A 20 -14.39 6.02 -19.22
C ASP A 20 -13.21 6.99 -19.51
N HIS A 21 -13.29 7.69 -20.64
CA HIS A 21 -12.24 8.63 -21.05
C HIS A 21 -12.12 9.86 -20.14
N ASP A 22 -13.20 10.22 -19.45
CA ASP A 22 -13.21 11.33 -18.50
C ASP A 22 -12.71 10.91 -17.10
N GLY A 23 -12.25 9.64 -16.95
CA GLY A 23 -11.78 9.08 -15.69
C GLY A 23 -12.91 8.75 -14.71
N GLN A 24 -14.17 8.73 -15.18
CA GLN A 24 -15.31 8.41 -14.33
C GLN A 24 -15.52 6.89 -14.26
N ILE A 25 -16.00 6.43 -13.10
CA ILE A 25 -16.35 5.02 -12.91
C ILE A 25 -17.65 4.72 -13.63
N THR A 26 -17.58 3.85 -14.64
CA THR A 26 -18.75 3.34 -15.38
C THR A 26 -19.37 2.13 -14.69
N GLY A 27 -18.57 1.32 -14.02
CA GLY A 27 -19.04 0.14 -13.31
C GLY A 27 -17.98 -0.44 -12.38
N THR A 28 -18.46 -1.16 -11.38
CA THR A 28 -17.62 -1.84 -10.37
C THR A 28 -18.22 -3.20 -10.02
N ALA A 29 -17.35 -4.19 -9.83
CA ALA A 29 -17.69 -5.47 -9.24
C ALA A 29 -16.59 -5.89 -8.26
N ALA A 30 -16.96 -6.58 -7.19
CA ALA A 30 -16.03 -7.05 -6.16
C ALA A 30 -16.44 -8.40 -5.61
N HIS A 31 -15.47 -9.26 -5.36
CA HIS A 31 -15.64 -10.56 -4.73
C HIS A 31 -14.64 -10.73 -3.59
N GLU A 32 -15.11 -11.07 -2.41
CA GLU A 32 -14.29 -11.50 -1.30
C GLU A 32 -13.77 -12.92 -1.52
N PHE A 33 -12.66 -13.28 -0.90
CA PHE A 33 -12.12 -14.63 -0.90
C PHE A 33 -11.65 -15.04 0.51
N PRO A 34 -11.62 -16.36 0.82
CA PRO A 34 -11.28 -16.86 2.13
C PRO A 34 -9.87 -16.47 2.58
N GLN A 35 -9.74 -16.10 3.85
CA GLN A 35 -8.46 -15.92 4.51
C GLN A 35 -8.12 -17.18 5.29
N ILE A 36 -6.87 -17.64 5.24
CA ILE A 36 -6.41 -18.89 5.86
C ILE A 36 -5.40 -18.55 6.96
N TYR A 37 -5.65 -19.06 8.17
CA TYR A 37 -4.81 -18.83 9.35
C TYR A 37 -4.35 -20.17 9.94
N PRO A 38 -3.33 -20.85 9.37
CA PRO A 38 -2.93 -22.19 9.78
C PRO A 38 -2.36 -22.26 11.20
N ASN A 39 -1.63 -21.23 11.60
CA ASN A 39 -0.99 -21.08 12.91
C ASN A 39 -1.03 -19.63 13.38
N SER A 40 -0.70 -19.39 14.65
CA SER A 40 -0.56 -18.02 15.16
C SER A 40 0.50 -17.25 14.37
N GLY A 41 0.13 -16.05 13.85
CA GLY A 41 0.98 -15.20 13.04
C GLY A 41 1.18 -15.67 11.59
N TRP A 42 0.54 -16.76 11.17
CA TRP A 42 0.54 -17.22 9.78
C TRP A 42 -0.70 -16.74 9.05
N VAL A 43 -0.49 -16.20 7.84
CA VAL A 43 -1.58 -15.71 6.99
C VAL A 43 -1.35 -16.20 5.57
N GLU A 44 -2.32 -16.91 5.02
CA GLU A 44 -2.24 -17.50 3.69
C GLU A 44 -3.50 -17.22 2.86
N HIS A 45 -3.32 -17.20 1.55
CA HIS A 45 -4.43 -17.22 0.58
C HIS A 45 -4.28 -18.41 -0.37
N ASP A 46 -5.39 -18.95 -0.85
CA ASP A 46 -5.34 -19.87 -2.00
C ASP A 46 -5.12 -19.03 -3.29
N PRO A 47 -4.02 -19.26 -4.04
CA PRO A 47 -3.79 -18.55 -5.29
C PRO A 47 -4.88 -18.73 -6.35
N LEU A 48 -5.60 -19.85 -6.31
CA LEU A 48 -6.71 -20.11 -7.23
C LEU A 48 -7.95 -19.29 -6.86
N GLU A 49 -8.21 -19.06 -5.57
CA GLU A 49 -9.27 -18.16 -5.11
C GLU A 49 -8.97 -16.70 -5.49
N ILE A 50 -7.70 -16.26 -5.35
CA ILE A 50 -7.27 -14.94 -5.86
C ILE A 50 -7.59 -14.80 -7.35
N LEU A 51 -7.20 -15.78 -8.16
CA LEU A 51 -7.44 -15.76 -9.60
C LEU A 51 -8.94 -15.79 -9.92
N THR A 52 -9.69 -16.71 -9.30
CA THR A 52 -11.10 -16.90 -9.56
C THR A 52 -11.93 -15.69 -9.20
N SER A 53 -11.71 -15.11 -8.01
CA SER A 53 -12.40 -13.91 -7.56
C SER A 53 -12.09 -12.70 -8.45
N GLN A 54 -10.83 -12.57 -8.92
CA GLN A 54 -10.44 -11.49 -9.81
C GLN A 54 -11.07 -11.62 -11.20
N LEU A 55 -11.09 -12.82 -11.76
CA LEU A 55 -11.77 -13.10 -13.05
C LEU A 55 -13.27 -12.89 -12.93
N SER A 56 -13.89 -13.37 -11.84
CA SER A 56 -15.32 -13.17 -11.59
C SER A 56 -15.69 -11.70 -11.55
N SER A 57 -14.89 -10.88 -10.84
CA SER A 57 -15.10 -9.42 -10.79
C SER A 57 -14.98 -8.79 -12.18
N ALA A 58 -14.00 -9.20 -12.99
CA ALA A 58 -13.80 -8.67 -14.34
C ALA A 58 -14.96 -9.03 -15.29
N VAL A 59 -15.41 -10.28 -15.29
CA VAL A 59 -16.55 -10.72 -16.12
C VAL A 59 -17.83 -10.05 -15.67
N GLU A 60 -18.05 -9.95 -14.36
CA GLU A 60 -19.25 -9.33 -13.79
C GLU A 60 -19.37 -7.85 -14.14
N VAL A 61 -18.29 -7.06 -14.04
CA VAL A 61 -18.35 -5.62 -14.37
C VAL A 61 -18.65 -5.40 -15.84
N LEU A 62 -18.09 -6.20 -16.75
CA LEU A 62 -18.41 -6.14 -18.18
C LEU A 62 -19.86 -6.52 -18.45
N GLY A 63 -20.37 -7.57 -17.77
CA GLY A 63 -21.77 -8.00 -17.88
C GLY A 63 -22.74 -6.95 -17.35
N LYS A 64 -22.49 -6.37 -16.19
CA LYS A 64 -23.33 -5.31 -15.57
C LYS A 64 -23.41 -4.05 -16.43
N THR A 65 -22.30 -3.65 -17.04
CA THR A 65 -22.22 -2.42 -17.84
C THR A 65 -22.62 -2.63 -19.30
N GLY A 66 -22.69 -3.89 -19.77
CA GLY A 66 -22.91 -4.22 -21.17
C GLY A 66 -21.73 -3.86 -22.08
N VAL A 67 -20.57 -3.51 -21.51
CA VAL A 67 -19.36 -3.18 -22.27
C VAL A 67 -18.74 -4.46 -22.82
N ARG A 68 -18.52 -4.50 -24.11
CA ARG A 68 -17.93 -5.67 -24.76
C ARG A 68 -16.40 -5.62 -24.64
N PRO A 69 -15.72 -6.77 -24.53
CA PRO A 69 -14.24 -6.81 -24.46
C PRO A 69 -13.54 -5.97 -25.52
N ARG A 70 -14.05 -5.95 -26.75
CA ARG A 70 -13.49 -5.16 -27.87
C ARG A 70 -13.58 -3.63 -27.67
N ASP A 71 -14.42 -3.19 -26.76
CA ASP A 71 -14.57 -1.76 -26.40
C ASP A 71 -13.65 -1.37 -25.22
N VAL A 72 -12.92 -2.34 -24.63
CA VAL A 72 -11.90 -2.12 -23.62
C VAL A 72 -10.54 -1.89 -24.33
N ALA A 73 -9.97 -0.71 -24.18
CA ALA A 73 -8.72 -0.32 -24.82
C ALA A 73 -7.49 -0.94 -24.15
N ALA A 74 -7.53 -1.07 -22.81
CA ALA A 74 -6.44 -1.58 -22.02
C ALA A 74 -6.92 -2.16 -20.69
N LEU A 75 -6.10 -3.04 -20.12
CA LEU A 75 -6.25 -3.60 -18.78
C LEU A 75 -5.07 -3.19 -17.92
N GLY A 76 -5.36 -2.59 -16.76
CA GLY A 76 -4.40 -2.31 -15.70
C GLY A 76 -4.56 -3.28 -14.53
N ILE A 77 -3.47 -3.62 -13.87
CA ILE A 77 -3.43 -4.50 -12.70
C ILE A 77 -2.77 -3.75 -11.54
N THR A 78 -3.44 -3.73 -10.41
CA THR A 78 -2.84 -3.34 -9.14
C THR A 78 -3.11 -4.41 -8.10
N ASN A 79 -2.23 -4.54 -7.11
CA ASN A 79 -2.29 -5.69 -6.21
C ASN A 79 -1.71 -5.38 -4.83
N GLN A 80 -2.18 -6.13 -3.82
CA GLN A 80 -1.48 -6.26 -2.56
C GLN A 80 -0.03 -6.66 -2.82
N ARG A 81 0.91 -5.92 -2.24
CA ARG A 81 2.35 -6.15 -2.48
C ARG A 81 2.88 -7.30 -1.63
N GLU A 82 4.09 -7.75 -1.90
CA GLU A 82 4.91 -8.71 -1.15
C GLU A 82 4.33 -10.12 -1.00
N THR A 83 3.03 -10.31 -1.16
CA THR A 83 2.39 -11.63 -1.10
C THR A 83 3.02 -12.56 -2.11
N THR A 84 3.50 -13.71 -1.65
CA THR A 84 4.45 -14.58 -2.34
C THR A 84 3.79 -15.84 -2.84
N ILE A 85 3.88 -16.12 -4.13
CA ILE A 85 3.35 -17.31 -4.79
C ILE A 85 4.48 -18.03 -5.52
N VAL A 86 4.57 -19.34 -5.35
CA VAL A 86 5.48 -20.22 -6.12
C VAL A 86 4.66 -21.30 -6.80
N TRP A 87 4.90 -21.49 -8.10
CA TRP A 87 4.15 -22.48 -8.89
C TRP A 87 5.05 -23.25 -9.85
N ASP A 88 4.54 -24.40 -10.29
CA ASP A 88 5.17 -25.23 -11.30
C ASP A 88 4.97 -24.65 -12.70
N ARG A 89 6.05 -24.47 -13.46
CA ARG A 89 6.02 -23.86 -14.80
C ARG A 89 5.28 -24.71 -15.84
N GLU A 90 5.34 -26.03 -15.69
CA GLU A 90 4.72 -26.95 -16.65
C GLU A 90 3.21 -27.07 -16.45
N THR A 91 2.80 -27.19 -15.19
CA THR A 91 1.39 -27.41 -14.85
C THR A 91 0.62 -26.14 -14.55
N GLY A 92 1.30 -25.03 -14.26
CA GLY A 92 0.73 -23.79 -13.78
C GLY A 92 0.17 -23.88 -12.34
N LYS A 93 0.38 -24.99 -11.62
CA LYS A 93 -0.22 -25.20 -10.29
C LYS A 93 0.67 -24.62 -9.19
N PRO A 94 0.09 -23.89 -8.22
CA PRO A 94 0.82 -23.48 -7.02
C PRO A 94 1.39 -24.69 -6.28
N VAL A 95 2.59 -24.56 -5.75
CA VAL A 95 3.22 -25.61 -4.92
C VAL A 95 2.85 -25.50 -3.45
N TYR A 96 2.38 -24.33 -3.06
CA TYR A 96 1.90 -23.99 -1.72
C TYR A 96 0.90 -22.83 -1.80
N ASN A 97 0.16 -22.58 -0.72
CA ASN A 97 -0.66 -21.36 -0.61
C ASN A 97 0.21 -20.10 -0.75
N ALA A 98 -0.38 -19.00 -1.19
CA ALA A 98 0.26 -17.69 -1.18
C ALA A 98 0.54 -17.27 0.26
N ILE A 99 1.80 -16.98 0.60
CA ILE A 99 2.15 -16.44 1.91
C ILE A 99 1.97 -14.92 1.86
N VAL A 100 1.03 -14.42 2.67
CA VAL A 100 0.58 -13.03 2.64
C VAL A 100 1.62 -12.11 3.28
N TRP A 101 1.63 -10.84 2.89
CA TRP A 101 2.52 -9.80 3.42
C TRP A 101 2.45 -9.65 4.96
N GLN A 102 1.29 -9.95 5.56
CA GLN A 102 1.06 -9.90 7.02
C GLN A 102 1.68 -11.07 7.79
N ASP A 103 2.11 -12.12 7.08
CA ASP A 103 2.63 -13.34 7.67
C ASP A 103 3.98 -13.13 8.35
N SER A 104 4.13 -13.64 9.57
CA SER A 104 5.32 -13.47 10.39
C SER A 104 6.16 -14.75 10.59
N ARG A 105 5.82 -15.87 9.90
CA ARG A 105 6.51 -17.17 10.07
C ARG A 105 8.01 -17.12 9.82
N THR A 106 8.46 -16.17 8.99
CA THR A 106 9.86 -16.01 8.60
C THR A 106 10.63 -15.02 9.48
N ALA A 107 10.03 -14.52 10.57
CA ALA A 107 10.69 -13.62 11.52
C ALA A 107 11.99 -14.18 12.09
N PRO A 108 12.13 -15.51 12.41
CA PRO A 108 13.41 -16.06 12.86
C PRO A 108 14.54 -15.92 11.82
N LEU A 109 14.25 -16.10 10.52
CA LEU A 109 15.23 -15.93 9.46
C LEU A 109 15.69 -14.47 9.34
N THR A 110 14.74 -13.53 9.27
CA THR A 110 15.08 -12.11 9.13
C THR A 110 15.82 -11.58 10.36
N LYS A 111 15.46 -12.07 11.57
CA LYS A 111 16.20 -11.75 12.81
C LYS A 111 17.64 -12.27 12.76
N ARG A 112 17.84 -13.51 12.35
CA ARG A 112 19.19 -14.09 12.20
C ARG A 112 20.05 -13.24 11.27
N LEU A 113 19.54 -12.91 10.09
CA LEU A 113 20.26 -12.08 9.11
C LEU A 113 20.57 -10.69 9.65
N PHE A 114 19.66 -10.11 10.44
CA PHE A 114 19.88 -8.84 11.12
C PHE A 114 21.02 -8.97 12.16
N ASP A 115 20.99 -10.00 13.00
CA ASP A 115 22.02 -10.26 14.02
C ASP A 115 23.40 -10.56 13.37
N GLU A 116 23.44 -11.11 12.15
CA GLU A 116 24.63 -11.31 11.33
C GLU A 116 25.12 -10.03 10.63
N GLY A 117 24.40 -8.89 10.77
CA GLY A 117 24.79 -7.58 10.25
C GLY A 117 24.44 -7.33 8.79
N ALA A 118 23.56 -8.11 8.19
CA ALA A 118 23.22 -7.98 6.77
C ALA A 118 22.34 -6.76 6.43
N GLU A 119 21.67 -6.14 7.41
CA GLU A 119 20.65 -5.11 7.18
C GLU A 119 21.18 -3.90 6.39
N GLU A 120 22.36 -3.40 6.72
CA GLU A 120 22.88 -2.20 6.05
C GLU A 120 23.11 -2.45 4.54
N SER A 121 23.70 -3.58 4.19
CA SER A 121 23.89 -3.96 2.77
C SER A 121 22.57 -4.15 2.03
N VAL A 122 21.58 -4.75 2.68
CA VAL A 122 20.22 -4.92 2.11
C VAL A 122 19.57 -3.55 1.89
N ARG A 123 19.62 -2.66 2.88
CA ARG A 123 19.05 -1.32 2.77
C ARG A 123 19.68 -0.49 1.66
N GLN A 124 20.99 -0.53 1.50
CA GLN A 124 21.71 0.21 0.46
C GLN A 124 21.30 -0.23 -0.95
N LYS A 125 20.94 -1.50 -1.13
CA LYS A 125 20.54 -2.05 -2.43
C LYS A 125 19.04 -1.94 -2.70
N THR A 126 18.21 -2.16 -1.66
CA THR A 126 16.76 -2.31 -1.81
C THR A 126 15.94 -1.15 -1.27
N GLY A 127 16.52 -0.30 -0.40
CA GLY A 127 15.79 0.70 0.37
C GLY A 127 14.92 0.13 1.50
N LEU A 128 14.93 -1.19 1.70
CA LEU A 128 14.05 -1.91 2.63
C LEU A 128 14.80 -2.34 3.90
N LEU A 129 14.04 -2.57 4.97
CA LEU A 129 14.52 -3.16 6.20
C LEU A 129 14.45 -4.69 6.12
N LEU A 130 15.28 -5.41 6.88
CA LEU A 130 15.12 -6.87 7.03
C LEU A 130 13.85 -7.15 7.86
N SER A 131 12.82 -7.64 7.19
CA SER A 131 11.52 -7.91 7.80
C SER A 131 10.84 -9.10 7.12
N PRO A 132 10.08 -9.91 7.88
CA PRO A 132 9.22 -10.95 7.31
C PRO A 132 8.12 -10.39 6.39
N TYR A 133 7.91 -9.09 6.40
CA TYR A 133 6.96 -8.38 5.54
C TYR A 133 7.21 -8.64 4.05
N PHE A 134 8.48 -8.63 3.61
CA PHE A 134 8.89 -8.72 2.21
C PHE A 134 9.02 -10.16 1.69
N SER A 135 9.08 -10.34 0.36
CA SER A 135 8.90 -11.64 -0.29
C SER A 135 10.05 -12.63 -0.09
N ALA A 136 11.33 -12.20 -0.06
CA ALA A 136 12.49 -13.10 -0.13
C ALA A 136 12.47 -14.21 0.93
N SER A 137 12.22 -13.86 2.19
CA SER A 137 12.18 -14.84 3.27
C SER A 137 11.05 -15.86 3.13
N LYS A 138 9.92 -15.46 2.52
CA LYS A 138 8.79 -16.35 2.24
C LYS A 138 9.09 -17.32 1.11
N ILE A 139 9.83 -16.88 0.08
CA ILE A 139 10.30 -17.76 -1.00
C ILE A 139 11.21 -18.82 -0.42
N ASP A 140 12.22 -18.42 0.35
CA ASP A 140 13.17 -19.35 1.00
C ASP A 140 12.43 -20.37 1.86
N TRP A 141 11.46 -19.90 2.67
CA TRP A 141 10.63 -20.78 3.48
C TRP A 141 9.85 -21.82 2.65
N ILE A 142 9.23 -21.41 1.54
CA ILE A 142 8.49 -22.33 0.65
C ILE A 142 9.45 -23.39 0.08
N LEU A 143 10.63 -22.97 -0.39
CA LEU A 143 11.59 -23.87 -1.00
C LEU A 143 12.10 -24.92 0.00
N ASP A 144 12.26 -24.57 1.28
CA ASP A 144 12.77 -25.45 2.30
C ASP A 144 11.70 -26.35 2.95
N ASN A 145 10.44 -25.87 3.02
CA ASN A 145 9.38 -26.57 3.74
C ASN A 145 8.42 -27.35 2.84
N VAL A 146 8.42 -27.10 1.54
CA VAL A 146 7.60 -27.87 0.58
C VAL A 146 8.48 -28.99 -0.04
N THR A 147 8.05 -30.23 0.14
CA THR A 147 8.82 -31.41 -0.31
C THR A 147 9.20 -31.31 -1.78
N GLY A 148 10.51 -31.37 -2.07
CA GLY A 148 11.08 -31.33 -3.41
C GLY A 148 11.07 -29.95 -4.09
N ALA A 149 10.57 -28.90 -3.45
CA ALA A 149 10.50 -27.56 -4.04
C ALA A 149 11.90 -27.01 -4.34
N ARG A 150 12.85 -27.11 -3.40
CA ARG A 150 14.23 -26.65 -3.57
C ARG A 150 14.87 -27.27 -4.81
N ALA A 151 14.87 -28.60 -4.92
CA ALA A 151 15.47 -29.31 -6.06
C ALA A 151 14.80 -28.96 -7.41
N ARG A 152 13.46 -28.72 -7.39
CA ARG A 152 12.73 -28.30 -8.59
C ARG A 152 13.03 -26.86 -8.98
N ALA A 153 13.24 -25.97 -8.01
CA ALA A 153 13.64 -24.60 -8.23
C ALA A 153 15.05 -24.53 -8.84
N ASP A 154 16.00 -25.30 -8.27
CA ASP A 154 17.38 -25.39 -8.79
C ASP A 154 17.41 -25.94 -10.23
N ALA A 155 16.48 -26.85 -10.55
CA ALA A 155 16.30 -27.37 -11.90
C ALA A 155 15.53 -26.41 -12.85
N GLY A 156 15.16 -25.21 -12.41
CA GLY A 156 14.44 -24.23 -13.20
C GLY A 156 12.97 -24.56 -13.51
N LYS A 157 12.39 -25.53 -12.78
CA LYS A 157 11.01 -26.01 -13.01
C LYS A 157 9.93 -25.20 -12.29
N LEU A 158 10.32 -24.33 -11.37
CA LEU A 158 9.39 -23.48 -10.64
C LEU A 158 9.49 -22.03 -11.10
N ALA A 159 8.42 -21.29 -10.86
CA ALA A 159 8.33 -19.83 -11.03
C ALA A 159 7.89 -19.21 -9.70
N PHE A 160 8.39 -18.03 -9.44
CA PHE A 160 7.95 -17.15 -8.35
C PHE A 160 7.28 -15.90 -8.93
N GLY A 161 6.32 -15.36 -8.20
CA GLY A 161 5.78 -14.03 -8.42
C GLY A 161 5.07 -13.48 -7.21
N THR A 162 4.94 -12.18 -7.21
CA THR A 162 3.91 -11.47 -6.46
C THR A 162 2.56 -11.62 -7.16
N VAL A 163 1.49 -11.08 -6.60
CA VAL A 163 0.13 -11.32 -7.12
C VAL A 163 -0.04 -10.83 -8.57
N ASP A 164 0.58 -9.71 -8.93
CA ASP A 164 0.61 -9.21 -10.32
C ASP A 164 1.16 -10.25 -11.29
N THR A 165 2.32 -10.84 -10.96
CA THR A 165 2.95 -11.88 -11.79
C THR A 165 2.05 -13.09 -11.94
N TRP A 166 1.41 -13.54 -10.85
CA TRP A 166 0.46 -14.65 -10.86
C TRP A 166 -0.73 -14.37 -11.75
N LEU A 167 -1.31 -13.16 -11.67
CA LEU A 167 -2.43 -12.75 -12.51
C LEU A 167 -2.01 -12.70 -13.99
N VAL A 168 -0.88 -12.05 -14.31
CA VAL A 168 -0.40 -11.96 -15.69
C VAL A 168 -0.09 -13.34 -16.27
N TRP A 169 0.56 -14.22 -15.50
CA TRP A 169 0.84 -15.59 -15.91
C TRP A 169 -0.45 -16.31 -16.35
N ASN A 170 -1.49 -16.25 -15.53
CA ASN A 170 -2.76 -16.92 -15.80
C ASN A 170 -3.55 -16.21 -16.92
N LEU A 171 -3.62 -14.90 -16.92
CA LEU A 171 -4.30 -14.11 -17.96
C LEU A 171 -3.68 -14.33 -19.35
N THR A 172 -2.40 -14.64 -19.42
CA THR A 172 -1.68 -14.90 -20.69
C THR A 172 -1.49 -16.39 -20.97
N SER A 173 -2.12 -17.29 -20.21
CA SER A 173 -1.97 -18.76 -20.32
C SER A 173 -0.50 -19.21 -20.29
N GLY A 174 0.27 -18.68 -19.35
CA GLY A 174 1.68 -19.02 -19.11
C GLY A 174 2.68 -18.40 -20.11
N LYS A 175 2.25 -17.53 -21.01
CA LYS A 175 3.12 -16.92 -22.02
C LYS A 175 4.01 -15.80 -21.46
N ARG A 176 3.60 -15.14 -20.39
CA ARG A 176 4.35 -14.03 -19.78
C ARG A 176 4.58 -14.28 -18.30
N HIS A 177 5.86 -14.31 -17.91
CA HIS A 177 6.30 -14.38 -16.52
C HIS A 177 7.03 -13.08 -16.20
N ILE A 178 6.27 -12.09 -15.78
CA ILE A 178 6.72 -10.71 -15.58
C ILE A 178 6.21 -10.13 -14.28
N THR A 179 6.92 -9.16 -13.74
CA THR A 179 6.47 -8.24 -12.69
C THR A 179 6.87 -6.82 -13.05
N ASP A 180 6.25 -5.81 -12.44
CA ASP A 180 6.73 -4.44 -12.62
C ASP A 180 7.77 -4.05 -11.56
N ARG A 181 8.45 -2.91 -11.79
CA ARG A 181 9.47 -2.38 -10.89
C ARG A 181 8.95 -2.08 -9.50
N THR A 182 7.70 -1.64 -9.36
CA THR A 182 7.13 -1.31 -8.05
C THR A 182 6.94 -2.56 -7.20
N ASN A 183 6.46 -3.66 -7.78
CA ASN A 183 6.35 -4.96 -7.10
C ASN A 183 7.73 -5.59 -6.88
N ALA A 184 8.63 -5.58 -7.88
CA ALA A 184 10.00 -6.10 -7.73
C ALA A 184 10.74 -5.42 -6.58
N SER A 185 10.59 -4.10 -6.40
CA SER A 185 11.21 -3.33 -5.33
C SER A 185 10.78 -3.77 -3.92
N ARG A 186 9.71 -4.57 -3.79
CA ARG A 186 9.17 -5.04 -2.50
C ARG A 186 9.61 -6.46 -2.14
N THR A 187 10.54 -7.04 -2.89
CA THR A 187 10.90 -8.45 -2.73
C THR A 187 12.10 -8.72 -1.83
N LEU A 188 12.93 -7.71 -1.48
CA LEU A 188 14.28 -7.85 -0.90
C LEU A 188 15.29 -8.51 -1.85
N LEU A 189 14.95 -8.67 -3.13
CA LEU A 189 15.81 -9.31 -4.13
C LEU A 189 16.22 -8.36 -5.26
N TYR A 190 15.51 -7.23 -5.38
CA TYR A 190 15.71 -6.27 -6.45
C TYR A 190 16.55 -5.08 -5.99
N ASN A 191 17.68 -4.85 -6.67
CA ASN A 191 18.52 -3.68 -6.46
C ASN A 191 17.88 -2.49 -7.16
N ILE A 192 17.27 -1.59 -6.39
CA ILE A 192 16.55 -0.44 -6.93
C ILE A 192 17.48 0.67 -7.43
N VAL A 193 18.77 0.59 -7.12
CA VAL A 193 19.80 1.53 -7.59
C VAL A 193 20.33 1.09 -8.94
N GLU A 194 20.56 -0.22 -9.11
CA GLU A 194 21.11 -0.82 -10.34
C GLU A 194 20.03 -1.33 -11.30
N ASP A 195 18.76 -1.21 -10.95
CA ASP A 195 17.57 -1.63 -11.74
C ASP A 195 17.64 -3.10 -12.19
N ARG A 196 18.01 -4.02 -11.29
CA ARG A 196 18.15 -5.45 -11.58
C ARG A 196 17.94 -6.35 -10.36
N TRP A 197 17.63 -7.62 -10.62
CA TRP A 197 17.75 -8.65 -9.60
C TRP A 197 19.20 -8.77 -9.16
N ASP A 198 19.46 -8.74 -7.85
CA ASP A 198 20.81 -8.66 -7.27
C ASP A 198 21.32 -10.05 -6.84
N ASP A 199 22.48 -10.47 -7.40
CA ASP A 199 23.03 -11.80 -7.13
C ASP A 199 23.47 -12.02 -5.68
N ASP A 200 23.91 -10.95 -4.98
CA ASP A 200 24.26 -11.08 -3.56
C ASP A 200 23.03 -11.28 -2.70
N LEU A 201 21.92 -10.58 -3.01
CA LEU A 201 20.64 -10.76 -2.34
C LEU A 201 20.05 -12.15 -2.61
N LEU A 202 20.14 -12.63 -3.86
CA LEU A 202 19.72 -13.98 -4.22
C LEU A 202 20.52 -15.05 -3.43
N LYS A 203 21.83 -14.83 -3.30
CA LYS A 203 22.69 -15.71 -2.50
C LYS A 203 22.36 -15.63 -1.02
N LEU A 204 22.11 -14.43 -0.48
CA LEU A 204 21.75 -14.21 0.93
C LEU A 204 20.51 -15.00 1.34
N PHE A 205 19.50 -15.02 0.47
CA PHE A 205 18.24 -15.75 0.70
C PHE A 205 18.19 -17.12 0.03
N ALA A 206 19.30 -17.64 -0.50
CA ALA A 206 19.39 -18.94 -1.17
C ALA A 206 18.31 -19.14 -2.27
N ILE A 207 18.05 -18.14 -3.10
CA ILE A 207 17.00 -18.14 -4.13
C ILE A 207 17.64 -18.30 -5.51
N PRO A 208 17.29 -19.34 -6.29
CA PRO A 208 17.76 -19.51 -7.66
C PRO A 208 17.21 -18.40 -8.58
N ARG A 209 18.08 -17.80 -9.40
CA ARG A 209 17.68 -16.73 -10.35
C ARG A 209 16.60 -17.21 -11.33
N SER A 210 16.58 -18.50 -11.67
CA SER A 210 15.60 -19.10 -12.59
C SER A 210 14.14 -19.00 -12.12
N LEU A 211 13.91 -18.75 -10.82
CA LEU A 211 12.58 -18.53 -10.26
C LEU A 211 11.97 -17.17 -10.67
N LEU A 212 12.82 -16.18 -10.93
CA LEU A 212 12.41 -14.78 -10.97
C LEU A 212 11.77 -14.39 -12.29
N PRO A 213 10.75 -13.49 -12.28
CA PRO A 213 10.14 -12.94 -13.47
C PRO A 213 11.06 -11.90 -14.16
N GLU A 214 10.76 -11.63 -15.44
CA GLU A 214 11.24 -10.44 -16.12
C GLU A 214 10.63 -9.17 -15.49
N VAL A 215 11.43 -8.10 -15.32
CA VAL A 215 10.96 -6.84 -14.75
C VAL A 215 10.66 -5.84 -15.85
N VAL A 216 9.42 -5.33 -15.87
CA VAL A 216 8.91 -4.39 -16.87
C VAL A 216 8.60 -3.03 -16.25
N TRP A 217 8.33 -2.02 -17.08
CA TRP A 217 7.83 -0.72 -16.60
C TRP A 217 6.38 -0.79 -16.22
N SER A 218 5.96 0.02 -15.23
CA SER A 218 4.57 0.04 -14.75
C SER A 218 3.57 0.45 -15.84
N SER A 219 3.99 1.26 -16.82
CA SER A 219 3.20 1.68 -17.97
C SER A 219 3.83 1.14 -19.25
N GLU A 220 3.51 -0.10 -19.59
CA GLU A 220 4.05 -0.82 -20.75
C GLU A 220 3.07 -1.90 -21.21
N ALA A 221 2.86 -2.01 -22.53
CA ALA A 221 2.06 -3.09 -23.10
C ALA A 221 2.87 -4.40 -23.06
N VAL A 222 2.47 -5.35 -22.21
CA VAL A 222 3.28 -6.53 -21.87
C VAL A 222 2.71 -7.84 -22.37
N GLY A 223 1.48 -7.84 -22.85
CA GLY A 223 0.81 -9.04 -23.37
C GLY A 223 -0.69 -8.82 -23.59
N GLN A 224 -1.38 -9.88 -23.96
CA GLN A 224 -2.82 -9.87 -24.15
C GLN A 224 -3.48 -10.96 -23.31
N VAL A 225 -4.67 -10.65 -22.79
CA VAL A 225 -5.53 -11.64 -22.15
C VAL A 225 -5.93 -12.69 -23.16
N THR A 226 -5.91 -13.96 -22.77
CA THR A 226 -6.34 -15.05 -23.67
C THR A 226 -7.86 -15.13 -23.78
N THR A 227 -8.37 -15.47 -24.95
CA THR A 227 -9.81 -15.53 -25.25
C THR A 227 -10.58 -16.55 -24.41
N THR A 228 -9.89 -17.57 -23.88
CA THR A 228 -10.49 -18.65 -23.09
C THR A 228 -11.05 -18.20 -21.75
N LEU A 229 -10.66 -17.00 -21.26
CA LEU A 229 -11.08 -16.48 -19.96
C LEU A 229 -12.38 -15.63 -20.01
N GLY A 230 -13.02 -15.51 -21.16
CA GLY A 230 -14.26 -14.74 -21.31
C GLY A 230 -14.08 -13.22 -21.35
N LEU A 231 -12.84 -12.72 -21.23
CA LEU A 231 -12.52 -11.29 -21.25
C LEU A 231 -12.10 -10.78 -22.66
N GLY A 232 -11.99 -11.70 -23.65
CA GLY A 232 -11.49 -11.35 -24.99
C GLY A 232 -10.00 -10.96 -24.99
N GLU A 233 -9.53 -10.48 -26.14
CA GLU A 233 -8.12 -10.06 -26.32
C GLU A 233 -7.94 -8.60 -25.87
N ILE A 234 -7.75 -8.37 -24.58
CA ILE A 234 -7.48 -7.05 -24.02
C ILE A 234 -5.98 -6.93 -23.76
N ASN A 235 -5.37 -5.81 -24.14
CA ASN A 235 -3.96 -5.52 -23.85
C ASN A 235 -3.74 -5.29 -22.36
N ILE A 236 -2.85 -6.06 -21.74
CA ILE A 236 -2.34 -5.79 -20.39
C ILE A 236 -1.24 -4.75 -20.54
N ALA A 237 -1.44 -3.56 -19.98
CA ALA A 237 -0.56 -2.42 -20.27
C ALA A 237 -0.24 -1.53 -19.05
N GLY A 238 -0.79 -1.85 -17.87
CA GLY A 238 -0.48 -1.18 -16.62
C GLY A 238 -0.31 -2.20 -15.51
N ILE A 239 0.78 -2.13 -14.73
CA ILE A 239 1.00 -3.00 -13.56
C ILE A 239 1.67 -2.18 -12.48
N ALA A 240 1.12 -2.21 -11.26
CA ALA A 240 1.74 -1.54 -10.11
C ALA A 240 1.28 -2.14 -8.79
N GLY A 241 2.16 -2.13 -7.79
CA GLY A 241 1.77 -2.39 -6.40
C GLY A 241 0.76 -1.34 -5.90
N ASP A 242 -0.14 -1.74 -5.01
CA ASP A 242 -1.31 -0.95 -4.59
C ASP A 242 -0.99 0.48 -4.14
N GLN A 243 0.04 0.64 -3.31
CA GLN A 243 0.39 1.95 -2.76
C GLN A 243 1.04 2.86 -3.80
N GLN A 244 1.86 2.30 -4.70
CA GLN A 244 2.46 3.03 -5.81
C GLN A 244 1.40 3.37 -6.87
N SER A 245 0.46 2.46 -7.11
CA SER A 245 -0.68 2.71 -7.96
C SER A 245 -1.54 3.87 -7.43
N ALA A 246 -1.84 3.88 -6.11
CA ALA A 246 -2.56 4.98 -5.48
C ALA A 246 -1.80 6.32 -5.57
N LEU A 247 -0.47 6.31 -5.40
CA LEU A 247 0.37 7.49 -5.59
C LEU A 247 0.22 8.06 -7.01
N PHE A 248 0.26 7.17 -8.02
CA PHE A 248 0.09 7.55 -9.42
C PHE A 248 -1.35 7.97 -9.73
N GLY A 249 -2.36 7.26 -9.21
CA GLY A 249 -3.78 7.61 -9.36
C GLY A 249 -4.14 8.96 -8.77
N GLN A 250 -3.46 9.36 -7.70
CA GLN A 250 -3.50 10.70 -7.15
C GLN A 250 -2.69 11.73 -7.97
N LEU A 251 -2.02 11.29 -9.07
CA LEU A 251 -1.13 12.12 -9.89
C LEU A 251 0.00 12.79 -9.08
N CYS A 252 0.51 12.09 -8.07
CA CYS A 252 1.70 12.49 -7.31
C CYS A 252 2.97 12.13 -8.11
N VAL A 253 3.21 12.84 -9.19
CA VAL A 253 4.23 12.51 -10.19
C VAL A 253 5.46 13.41 -10.15
N SER A 254 5.44 14.42 -9.30
CA SER A 254 6.56 15.36 -9.14
C SER A 254 7.22 15.20 -7.76
N PRO A 255 8.53 15.51 -7.64
CA PRO A 255 9.20 15.52 -6.34
C PRO A 255 8.49 16.42 -5.32
N GLY A 256 8.26 15.91 -4.12
CA GLY A 256 7.52 16.57 -3.04
C GLY A 256 6.02 16.26 -3.03
N ASP A 257 5.44 15.74 -4.11
CA ASP A 257 4.04 15.29 -4.10
C ASP A 257 3.89 14.09 -3.16
N ALA A 258 2.84 14.11 -2.33
CA ALA A 258 2.59 13.04 -1.37
C ALA A 258 1.12 12.65 -1.32
N LYS A 259 0.89 11.37 -1.03
CA LYS A 259 -0.44 10.86 -0.70
C LYS A 259 -0.47 10.16 0.65
N ASN A 260 -1.64 10.13 1.27
CA ASN A 260 -1.92 9.28 2.41
C ASN A 260 -3.25 8.53 2.23
N THR A 261 -3.20 7.21 2.35
CA THR A 261 -4.40 6.37 2.41
C THR A 261 -4.80 6.17 3.87
N TYR A 262 -5.95 6.70 4.28
CA TYR A 262 -6.52 6.60 5.62
C TYR A 262 -7.43 5.36 5.72
N GLY A 263 -6.83 4.22 6.00
CA GLY A 263 -7.53 2.95 6.23
C GLY A 263 -7.54 2.54 7.71
N THR A 264 -7.53 1.24 7.98
CA THR A 264 -7.30 0.67 9.33
C THR A 264 -5.99 1.18 9.93
N GLY A 265 -4.91 1.17 9.13
CA GLY A 265 -3.71 1.97 9.32
C GLY A 265 -3.63 3.09 8.29
N CYS A 266 -2.54 3.86 8.29
CA CYS A 266 -2.29 4.84 7.24
C CYS A 266 -1.01 4.49 6.48
N PHE A 267 -1.06 4.69 5.15
CA PHE A 267 0.08 4.43 4.26
C PHE A 267 0.41 5.69 3.48
N LEU A 268 1.54 6.28 3.85
CA LEU A 268 2.05 7.51 3.26
C LEU A 268 3.11 7.17 2.22
N LEU A 269 2.98 7.77 1.05
CA LEU A 269 4.04 7.77 0.05
C LEU A 269 4.31 9.21 -0.41
N GLN A 270 5.61 9.55 -0.51
CA GLN A 270 6.06 10.81 -1.09
C GLN A 270 7.01 10.53 -2.25
N ASN A 271 6.73 11.10 -3.41
CA ASN A 271 7.64 11.09 -4.55
C ASN A 271 8.88 11.94 -4.22
N ILE A 272 10.07 11.36 -4.31
CA ILE A 272 11.34 12.04 -4.05
C ILE A 272 12.20 12.25 -5.29
N GLY A 273 11.64 11.97 -6.48
CA GLY A 273 12.33 12.17 -7.76
C GLY A 273 13.20 10.99 -8.18
N ASP A 274 14.27 11.27 -8.92
CA ASP A 274 15.14 10.28 -9.56
C ASP A 274 16.41 9.94 -8.76
N SER A 275 16.56 10.53 -7.58
CA SER A 275 17.75 10.35 -6.74
C SER A 275 17.44 9.41 -5.57
N PHE A 276 18.13 8.27 -5.52
CA PHE A 276 18.03 7.33 -4.41
C PHE A 276 18.50 7.96 -3.09
N THR A 277 17.66 7.92 -2.08
CA THR A 277 17.97 8.44 -0.73
C THR A 277 17.48 7.47 0.33
N LEU A 278 18.31 7.18 1.33
CA LEU A 278 17.92 6.42 2.51
C LEU A 278 17.53 7.37 3.64
N SER A 279 16.38 7.13 4.24
CA SER A 279 15.96 7.87 5.43
C SER A 279 16.81 7.52 6.65
N THR A 280 17.23 8.54 7.41
CA THR A 280 17.92 8.37 8.68
C THR A 280 17.01 7.79 9.77
N GLU A 281 15.71 8.06 9.69
CA GLU A 281 14.68 7.56 10.61
C GLU A 281 14.00 6.28 10.12
N ARG A 282 14.70 5.52 9.25
CA ARG A 282 14.27 4.17 8.81
C ARG A 282 12.92 4.14 8.07
N LEU A 283 12.53 5.23 7.39
CA LEU A 283 11.47 5.12 6.38
C LEU A 283 11.96 4.23 5.22
N ILE A 284 11.02 3.59 4.58
CA ILE A 284 11.32 2.72 3.44
C ILE A 284 11.51 3.58 2.19
N THR A 285 12.58 3.32 1.42
CA THR A 285 12.70 3.83 0.05
C THR A 285 12.28 2.74 -0.91
N THR A 286 11.42 3.08 -1.86
CA THR A 286 10.86 2.15 -2.85
C THR A 286 10.80 2.82 -4.22
N LEU A 287 10.49 2.06 -5.27
CA LEU A 287 10.27 2.62 -6.61
C LEU A 287 8.81 3.08 -6.74
N ALA A 288 8.62 4.26 -7.32
CA ALA A 288 7.33 4.76 -7.77
C ALA A 288 7.06 4.36 -9.23
N CYS A 289 5.80 4.48 -9.67
CA CYS A 289 5.44 4.27 -11.07
C CYS A 289 6.09 5.35 -11.95
N SER A 290 6.61 4.93 -13.10
CA SER A 290 7.16 5.84 -14.11
C SER A 290 6.60 5.52 -15.50
N THR A 291 6.24 6.56 -16.23
CA THR A 291 5.82 6.50 -17.65
C THR A 291 6.93 6.89 -18.62
N GLN A 292 8.06 7.38 -18.11
CA GLN A 292 9.18 7.92 -18.90
C GLN A 292 10.37 6.97 -18.99
N ARG A 293 10.23 5.72 -18.49
CA ARG A 293 11.32 4.74 -18.42
C ARG A 293 12.56 5.26 -17.68
N THR A 294 12.33 6.04 -16.64
CA THR A 294 13.33 6.54 -15.69
C THR A 294 12.97 6.07 -14.29
N LEU A 295 13.96 5.68 -13.50
CA LEU A 295 13.72 5.33 -12.11
C LEU A 295 13.20 6.55 -11.38
N THR A 296 12.12 6.35 -10.65
CA THR A 296 11.53 7.34 -9.76
C THR A 296 11.37 6.70 -8.40
N TYR A 297 11.84 7.37 -7.36
CA TYR A 297 11.81 6.86 -5.99
C TYR A 297 10.69 7.49 -5.19
N ALA A 298 10.23 6.74 -4.19
CA ALA A 298 9.30 7.24 -3.19
C ALA A 298 9.76 6.83 -1.79
N LEU A 299 9.55 7.71 -0.82
CA LEU A 299 9.59 7.34 0.60
C LEU A 299 8.24 6.81 1.03
N GLU A 300 8.26 5.73 1.79
CA GLU A 300 7.06 5.12 2.37
C GLU A 300 7.16 5.09 3.90
N GLY A 301 6.08 5.52 4.55
CA GLY A 301 5.88 5.39 5.98
C GLY A 301 4.53 4.76 6.29
N SER A 302 4.51 3.82 7.22
CA SER A 302 3.31 3.11 7.64
C SER A 302 2.97 3.42 9.08
N ILE A 303 1.70 3.73 9.32
CA ILE A 303 1.09 3.94 10.63
C ILE A 303 0.18 2.75 10.89
N PHE A 304 0.41 2.03 11.98
CA PHE A 304 -0.29 0.77 12.25
C PHE A 304 -1.75 1.00 12.67
N VAL A 305 -2.01 2.09 13.39
CA VAL A 305 -3.33 2.41 13.93
C VAL A 305 -3.80 3.76 13.40
N GLY A 306 -4.54 3.72 12.28
CA GLY A 306 -5.28 4.84 11.72
C GLY A 306 -6.75 4.77 12.14
N GLY A 307 -7.66 4.51 11.21
CA GLY A 307 -9.10 4.32 11.49
C GLY A 307 -9.41 3.20 12.48
N ALA A 308 -8.45 2.30 12.75
CA ALA A 308 -8.58 1.28 13.81
C ALA A 308 -8.85 1.87 15.20
N VAL A 309 -8.40 3.09 15.49
CA VAL A 309 -8.70 3.74 16.78
C VAL A 309 -10.21 4.01 16.93
N VAL A 310 -10.87 4.41 15.83
CA VAL A 310 -12.33 4.63 15.81
C VAL A 310 -13.08 3.31 15.92
N GLN A 311 -12.61 2.25 15.24
CA GLN A 311 -13.16 0.90 15.39
C GLN A 311 -13.03 0.42 16.85
N TRP A 312 -11.90 0.68 17.50
CA TRP A 312 -11.69 0.34 18.91
C TRP A 312 -12.66 1.07 19.84
N LEU A 313 -12.91 2.37 19.60
CA LEU A 313 -13.93 3.12 20.35
C LEU A 313 -15.33 2.53 20.16
N ARG A 314 -15.65 2.03 18.96
CA ARG A 314 -16.92 1.38 18.65
C ARG A 314 -17.01 -0.01 19.27
N ASP A 315 -16.05 -0.88 18.99
CA ASP A 315 -16.17 -2.33 19.23
C ASP A 315 -15.78 -2.73 20.65
N ASN A 316 -14.78 -2.08 21.23
CA ASN A 316 -14.24 -2.40 22.55
C ASN A 316 -14.79 -1.46 23.64
N MET A 317 -14.76 -0.16 23.40
CA MET A 317 -15.24 0.82 24.39
C MET A 317 -16.74 1.02 24.35
N LYS A 318 -17.42 0.66 23.23
CA LYS A 318 -18.86 0.84 23.02
C LYS A 318 -19.30 2.31 23.11
N PHE A 319 -18.41 3.25 22.79
CA PHE A 319 -18.72 4.68 22.79
C PHE A 319 -19.53 5.10 21.55
N LEU A 320 -19.44 4.31 20.46
CA LEU A 320 -20.05 4.58 19.16
C LEU A 320 -20.97 3.41 18.77
N ARG A 321 -22.06 3.67 18.04
CA ARG A 321 -22.85 2.63 17.37
C ARG A 321 -22.26 2.29 16.00
N HIS A 322 -21.92 3.33 15.24
CA HIS A 322 -21.29 3.22 13.94
C HIS A 322 -19.99 4.06 13.91
N SER A 323 -19.02 3.69 13.11
CA SER A 323 -17.76 4.46 13.01
C SER A 323 -17.99 5.90 12.51
N ALA A 324 -19.02 6.12 11.70
CA ALA A 324 -19.40 7.45 11.22
C ALA A 324 -19.89 8.39 12.34
N ASP A 325 -20.38 7.86 13.47
CA ASP A 325 -20.88 8.67 14.58
C ASP A 325 -19.76 9.44 15.29
N VAL A 326 -18.48 9.06 15.05
CA VAL A 326 -17.32 9.64 15.75
C VAL A 326 -17.20 11.14 15.50
N GLU A 327 -17.49 11.60 14.28
CA GLU A 327 -17.41 13.02 13.92
C GLU A 327 -18.41 13.85 14.72
N ALA A 328 -19.69 13.47 14.71
CA ALA A 328 -20.73 14.18 15.46
C ALA A 328 -20.47 14.19 16.99
N ILE A 329 -19.87 13.11 17.53
CA ILE A 329 -19.50 13.05 18.95
C ILE A 329 -18.28 13.94 19.23
N ALA A 330 -17.28 13.97 18.37
CA ALA A 330 -16.13 14.87 18.48
C ALA A 330 -16.55 16.34 18.38
N ASP A 331 -17.53 16.67 17.55
CA ASP A 331 -18.05 18.02 17.38
C ASP A 331 -18.98 18.47 18.51
N SER A 332 -19.37 17.57 19.43
CA SER A 332 -20.12 17.93 20.63
C SER A 332 -19.31 18.78 21.63
N VAL A 333 -18.00 18.89 21.44
CA VAL A 333 -17.06 19.66 22.26
C VAL A 333 -16.21 20.57 21.36
N PRO A 334 -15.75 21.73 21.86
CA PRO A 334 -15.01 22.69 21.06
C PRO A 334 -13.59 22.23 20.68
N ASP A 335 -12.96 21.42 21.54
CA ASP A 335 -11.61 20.88 21.36
C ASP A 335 -11.44 19.59 22.17
N SER A 336 -10.26 18.98 22.18
CA SER A 336 -9.99 17.76 22.97
C SER A 336 -9.88 18.00 24.49
N GLY A 337 -10.05 19.24 24.97
CA GLY A 337 -9.98 19.60 26.40
C GLY A 337 -8.64 19.24 27.05
N GLY A 338 -7.54 19.28 26.29
CA GLY A 338 -6.21 18.87 26.74
C GLY A 338 -6.00 17.35 26.77
N VAL A 339 -6.98 16.56 26.35
CA VAL A 339 -6.83 15.11 26.23
C VAL A 339 -5.98 14.80 24.99
N VAL A 340 -4.98 13.95 25.18
CA VAL A 340 -4.17 13.38 24.11
C VAL A 340 -4.29 11.86 24.12
N PHE A 341 -4.54 11.26 22.96
CA PHE A 341 -4.64 9.82 22.80
C PHE A 341 -3.51 9.30 21.89
N VAL A 342 -2.63 8.45 22.42
CA VAL A 342 -1.60 7.74 21.63
C VAL A 342 -2.11 6.32 21.36
N PRO A 343 -2.49 5.95 20.12
CA PRO A 343 -3.15 4.67 19.84
C PRO A 343 -2.14 3.55 19.56
N ALA A 344 -1.13 3.37 20.40
CA ALA A 344 -0.07 2.37 20.23
C ALA A 344 -0.52 0.95 20.63
N PHE A 345 -1.65 0.45 20.09
CA PHE A 345 -2.22 -0.84 20.47
C PHE A 345 -1.30 -2.03 20.19
N THR A 346 -0.52 -1.95 19.12
CA THR A 346 0.44 -2.96 18.67
C THR A 346 1.87 -2.39 18.57
N GLY A 347 2.17 -1.37 19.40
CA GLY A 347 3.36 -0.57 19.27
C GLY A 347 3.18 0.61 18.32
N LEU A 348 4.26 1.35 18.08
CA LEU A 348 4.32 2.48 17.14
C LEU A 348 5.18 2.10 15.93
N GLY A 349 4.68 2.41 14.73
CA GLY A 349 5.40 2.31 13.48
C GLY A 349 6.33 3.50 13.24
N ALA A 350 6.49 3.89 11.98
CA ALA A 350 7.29 5.06 11.61
C ALA A 350 6.78 6.35 12.29
N PRO A 351 7.68 7.25 12.71
CA PRO A 351 9.13 7.15 12.71
C PRO A 351 9.73 6.51 13.97
N TYR A 352 8.90 6.08 14.92
CA TYR A 352 9.32 5.66 16.28
C TYR A 352 9.87 4.23 16.33
N TRP A 353 9.28 3.31 15.57
CA TRP A 353 9.66 1.88 15.47
C TRP A 353 9.78 1.19 16.84
N ASP A 354 8.83 1.45 17.74
CA ASP A 354 8.79 0.87 19.09
C ASP A 354 7.64 -0.14 19.23
N SER A 355 7.97 -1.43 19.19
CA SER A 355 7.03 -2.53 19.40
C SER A 355 6.58 -2.67 20.86
N ASN A 356 7.32 -2.05 21.81
CA ASN A 356 7.04 -2.06 23.24
C ASN A 356 6.15 -0.89 23.69
N ALA A 357 5.95 0.13 22.85
CA ALA A 357 4.99 1.19 23.11
C ALA A 357 3.57 0.63 23.29
N ARG A 358 2.78 1.25 24.16
CA ARG A 358 1.36 0.89 24.36
C ARG A 358 0.47 2.13 24.36
N GLY A 359 -0.81 1.90 24.05
CA GLY A 359 -1.81 2.95 24.01
C GLY A 359 -1.86 3.74 25.31
N LEU A 360 -1.99 5.07 25.19
CA LEU A 360 -2.02 6.01 26.30
C LEU A 360 -3.13 7.04 26.06
N ILE A 361 -3.93 7.31 27.09
CA ILE A 361 -4.81 8.48 27.15
C ILE A 361 -4.35 9.33 28.34
N ILE A 362 -4.01 10.58 28.10
CA ILE A 362 -3.49 11.51 29.12
C ILE A 362 -4.23 12.86 29.03
N GLY A 363 -4.21 13.65 30.09
CA GLY A 363 -4.89 14.94 30.14
C GLY A 363 -6.35 14.84 30.58
N LEU A 364 -6.76 13.72 31.19
CA LEU A 364 -8.12 13.54 31.73
C LEU A 364 -8.33 14.42 32.97
N GLU A 365 -9.44 15.15 32.97
CA GLU A 365 -9.91 15.93 34.07
C GLU A 365 -11.34 15.49 34.50
N ARG A 366 -11.84 15.99 35.63
CA ARG A 366 -13.20 15.64 36.10
C ARG A 366 -14.31 16.02 35.10
N GLY A 367 -14.07 17.05 34.28
CA GLY A 367 -14.99 17.53 33.26
C GLY A 367 -14.86 16.82 31.92
N THR A 368 -13.91 15.89 31.76
CA THR A 368 -13.68 15.19 30.49
C THR A 368 -14.91 14.35 30.11
N GLN A 369 -15.37 14.52 28.89
CA GLN A 369 -16.51 13.82 28.29
C GLN A 369 -16.07 12.89 27.19
N ILE A 370 -16.95 12.01 26.69
CA ILE A 370 -16.71 11.11 25.57
C ILE A 370 -16.29 11.90 24.32
N GLY A 371 -16.88 13.07 24.08
CA GLY A 371 -16.52 13.95 22.96
C GLY A 371 -15.04 14.32 22.94
N HIS A 372 -14.45 14.66 24.09
CA HIS A 372 -13.03 14.98 24.19
C HIS A 372 -12.14 13.77 23.82
N ILE A 373 -12.54 12.56 24.25
CA ILE A 373 -11.80 11.32 23.93
C ILE A 373 -11.95 10.98 22.44
N ALA A 374 -13.14 11.11 21.88
CA ALA A 374 -13.41 10.85 20.47
C ALA A 374 -12.61 11.82 19.59
N ARG A 375 -12.57 13.11 19.96
CA ARG A 375 -11.79 14.14 19.27
C ARG A 375 -10.29 13.85 19.34
N ALA A 376 -9.76 13.55 20.53
CA ALA A 376 -8.36 13.17 20.70
C ALA A 376 -7.99 11.92 19.89
N ALA A 377 -8.91 10.96 19.74
CA ALA A 377 -8.70 9.78 18.92
C ALA A 377 -8.61 10.12 17.40
N ILE A 378 -9.49 11.00 16.89
CA ILE A 378 -9.39 11.50 15.49
C ILE A 378 -8.11 12.29 15.30
N GLU A 379 -7.80 13.23 16.18
CA GLU A 379 -6.61 14.07 16.13
C GLU A 379 -5.31 13.23 16.18
N SER A 380 -5.32 12.09 16.90
CA SER A 380 -4.18 11.17 16.98
C SER A 380 -3.77 10.60 15.63
N ILE A 381 -4.73 10.40 14.72
CA ILE A 381 -4.45 9.94 13.36
C ILE A 381 -3.65 11.01 12.61
N ALA A 382 -4.10 12.26 12.69
CA ALA A 382 -3.44 13.39 12.02
C ALA A 382 -2.03 13.66 12.59
N PHE A 383 -1.85 13.55 13.90
CA PHE A 383 -0.53 13.71 14.52
C PHE A 383 0.47 12.66 14.04
N GLN A 384 0.09 11.39 13.98
CA GLN A 384 0.95 10.33 13.46
C GLN A 384 1.34 10.60 12.01
N VAL A 385 0.38 11.02 11.16
CA VAL A 385 0.63 11.42 9.77
C VAL A 385 1.62 12.58 9.69
N ALA A 386 1.43 13.61 10.52
CA ALA A 386 2.33 14.76 10.56
C ALA A 386 3.77 14.37 10.98
N ASP A 387 3.93 13.44 11.93
CA ASP A 387 5.24 12.95 12.35
C ASP A 387 5.99 12.24 11.21
N VAL A 388 5.29 11.40 10.45
CA VAL A 388 5.88 10.72 9.28
C VAL A 388 6.22 11.71 8.17
N LEU A 389 5.31 12.63 7.84
CA LEU A 389 5.56 13.65 6.79
C LEU A 389 6.69 14.61 7.17
N ARG A 390 6.85 14.95 8.45
CA ARG A 390 8.00 15.74 8.91
C ARG A 390 9.32 15.05 8.57
N VAL A 391 9.41 13.75 8.79
CA VAL A 391 10.60 12.96 8.43
C VAL A 391 10.76 12.86 6.92
N MET A 392 9.68 12.63 6.16
CA MET A 392 9.73 12.60 4.70
C MET A 392 10.26 13.91 4.13
N ASN A 393 9.78 15.04 4.63
CA ASN A 393 10.20 16.36 4.17
C ASN A 393 11.69 16.64 4.41
N THR A 394 12.31 16.08 5.45
CA THR A 394 13.76 16.22 5.68
C THR A 394 14.60 15.41 4.71
N ASN A 395 14.01 14.40 4.09
CA ASN A 395 14.68 13.48 3.14
C ASN A 395 14.23 13.71 1.68
N SER A 396 13.34 14.66 1.43
CA SER A 396 12.81 14.98 0.10
C SER A 396 13.55 16.13 -0.54
N THR A 397 13.69 16.11 -1.87
CA THR A 397 14.28 17.21 -2.65
C THR A 397 13.36 18.42 -2.81
N GLY A 398 12.09 18.31 -2.42
CA GLY A 398 11.11 19.39 -2.49
C GLY A 398 10.19 19.43 -1.27
N PRO A 399 9.74 20.63 -0.84
CA PRO A 399 8.79 20.75 0.26
C PRO A 399 7.43 20.16 -0.13
N LEU A 400 6.73 19.58 0.85
CA LEU A 400 5.33 19.22 0.71
C LEU A 400 4.52 20.49 0.39
N LYS A 401 3.83 20.49 -0.75
CA LYS A 401 2.98 21.60 -1.18
C LYS A 401 1.50 21.37 -0.86
N GLU A 402 1.08 20.12 -0.93
CA GLU A 402 -0.26 19.66 -0.64
C GLU A 402 -0.20 18.19 -0.24
N LEU A 403 -1.15 17.72 0.56
CA LEU A 403 -1.33 16.30 0.86
C LEU A 403 -2.58 15.80 0.12
N ARG A 404 -2.44 14.75 -0.67
CA ARG A 404 -3.55 14.07 -1.33
C ARG A 404 -3.98 12.88 -0.50
N VAL A 405 -5.29 12.72 -0.32
CA VAL A 405 -5.83 11.74 0.62
C VAL A 405 -6.87 10.84 -0.03
N ASP A 406 -6.94 9.61 0.44
CA ASP A 406 -7.98 8.64 0.11
C ASP A 406 -8.21 7.68 1.26
N GLY A 407 -9.03 6.65 1.06
CA GLY A 407 -9.40 5.69 2.08
C GLY A 407 -10.59 6.12 2.94
N GLY A 408 -11.16 5.16 3.66
CA GLY A 408 -12.46 5.36 4.33
C GLY A 408 -12.48 6.45 5.39
N ALA A 409 -11.39 6.65 6.16
CA ALA A 409 -11.35 7.68 7.20
C ALA A 409 -11.12 9.10 6.63
N ALA A 410 -10.71 9.24 5.36
CA ALA A 410 -10.64 10.54 4.69
C ALA A 410 -12.02 11.19 4.45
N ALA A 411 -13.11 10.43 4.62
CA ALA A 411 -14.47 10.96 4.57
C ALA A 411 -14.81 11.88 5.76
N ASN A 412 -14.03 11.82 6.86
CA ASN A 412 -14.22 12.66 8.04
C ASN A 412 -13.64 14.06 7.78
N ASP A 413 -14.51 15.07 7.67
CA ASP A 413 -14.10 16.45 7.33
C ASP A 413 -13.30 17.09 8.48
N HIS A 414 -13.64 16.78 9.74
CA HIS A 414 -12.89 17.25 10.89
C HIS A 414 -11.43 16.77 10.88
N LEU A 415 -11.23 15.47 10.59
CA LEU A 415 -9.88 14.90 10.45
C LEU A 415 -9.09 15.59 9.32
N MET A 416 -9.73 15.84 8.18
CA MET A 416 -9.07 16.46 7.03
C MET A 416 -8.71 17.92 7.28
N GLN A 417 -9.60 18.70 7.92
CA GLN A 417 -9.31 20.07 8.29
C GLN A 417 -8.18 20.14 9.32
N PHE A 418 -8.26 19.33 10.38
CA PHE A 418 -7.21 19.28 11.40
C PHE A 418 -5.85 18.84 10.81
N GLN A 419 -5.87 17.90 9.86
CA GLN A 419 -4.64 17.49 9.14
C GLN A 419 -4.04 18.66 8.34
N SER A 420 -4.86 19.44 7.66
CA SER A 420 -4.44 20.64 6.92
C SER A 420 -3.82 21.68 7.85
N ASP A 421 -4.49 21.98 8.98
CA ASP A 421 -4.01 22.93 9.98
C ASP A 421 -2.67 22.48 10.59
N LEU A 422 -2.54 21.20 10.89
CA LEU A 422 -1.35 20.61 11.50
C LEU A 422 -0.13 20.62 10.57
N LEU A 423 -0.35 20.41 9.26
CA LEU A 423 0.70 20.41 8.24
C LEU A 423 1.02 21.81 7.69
N GLY A 424 0.10 22.74 7.79
CA GLY A 424 0.22 24.06 7.19
C GLY A 424 0.16 24.07 5.66
N VAL A 425 -0.40 22.99 5.05
CA VAL A 425 -0.60 22.86 3.60
C VAL A 425 -2.01 22.38 3.28
N PRO A 426 -2.53 22.62 2.07
CA PRO A 426 -3.83 22.10 1.67
C PRO A 426 -3.88 20.57 1.68
N VAL A 427 -5.03 20.02 2.10
CA VAL A 427 -5.38 18.60 1.99
C VAL A 427 -6.45 18.44 0.91
N HIS A 428 -6.17 17.61 -0.08
CA HIS A 428 -7.05 17.39 -1.24
C HIS A 428 -7.68 15.99 -1.18
N ARG A 429 -8.99 15.92 -1.04
CA ARG A 429 -9.77 14.69 -1.18
C ARG A 429 -10.35 14.62 -2.60
N PRO A 430 -10.10 13.55 -3.37
CA PRO A 430 -10.65 13.41 -4.72
C PRO A 430 -12.13 13.00 -4.68
N ALA A 431 -12.89 13.36 -5.72
CA ALA A 431 -14.26 12.91 -5.89
C ALA A 431 -14.35 11.38 -6.10
N VAL A 432 -13.36 10.78 -6.76
CA VAL A 432 -13.24 9.34 -6.93
C VAL A 432 -12.19 8.81 -5.95
N ILE A 433 -12.64 8.10 -4.92
CA ILE A 433 -11.78 7.59 -3.84
C ILE A 433 -11.06 6.28 -4.20
N GLU A 434 -11.40 5.63 -5.33
CA GLU A 434 -10.78 4.39 -5.82
C GLU A 434 -9.44 4.67 -6.54
N THR A 435 -8.58 5.44 -5.90
CA THR A 435 -7.33 5.96 -6.48
C THR A 435 -6.33 4.86 -6.83
N THR A 436 -6.36 3.73 -6.11
CA THR A 436 -5.53 2.55 -6.38
C THR A 436 -5.88 1.94 -7.75
N ALA A 437 -7.15 1.64 -7.98
CA ALA A 437 -7.61 1.12 -9.26
C ALA A 437 -7.44 2.14 -10.41
N MET A 438 -7.67 3.42 -10.10
CA MET A 438 -7.47 4.52 -11.05
C MET A 438 -6.02 4.62 -11.51
N GLY A 439 -5.05 4.43 -10.61
CA GLY A 439 -3.63 4.46 -10.95
C GLY A 439 -3.26 3.39 -11.97
N ALA A 440 -3.71 2.15 -11.78
CA ALA A 440 -3.50 1.07 -12.73
C ALA A 440 -4.19 1.35 -14.09
N ALA A 441 -5.40 1.94 -14.06
CA ALA A 441 -6.10 2.36 -15.27
C ALA A 441 -5.32 3.46 -16.00
N TYR A 442 -4.81 4.46 -15.30
CA TYR A 442 -4.01 5.54 -15.89
C TYR A 442 -2.74 5.02 -16.55
N LEU A 443 -1.99 4.14 -15.86
CA LEU A 443 -0.79 3.50 -16.40
C LEU A 443 -1.11 2.74 -17.69
N ALA A 444 -2.17 1.94 -17.70
CA ALA A 444 -2.58 1.16 -18.87
C ALA A 444 -3.08 2.05 -20.02
N GLY A 445 -3.87 3.06 -19.70
CA GLY A 445 -4.40 4.00 -20.69
C GLY A 445 -3.32 4.85 -21.36
N LEU A 446 -2.31 5.31 -20.60
CA LEU A 446 -1.15 6.02 -21.13
C LEU A 446 -0.30 5.12 -22.03
N ALA A 447 -0.06 3.87 -21.63
CA ALA A 447 0.74 2.92 -22.41
C ALA A 447 0.10 2.57 -23.77
N THR A 448 -1.24 2.68 -23.89
CA THR A 448 -1.98 2.36 -25.11
C THR A 448 -2.46 3.58 -25.88
N GLY A 449 -2.18 4.78 -25.39
CA GLY A 449 -2.63 6.04 -26.02
C GLY A 449 -4.13 6.29 -25.87
N PHE A 450 -4.80 5.63 -24.90
CA PHE A 450 -6.19 5.96 -24.53
C PHE A 450 -6.27 7.36 -23.92
N TRP A 451 -5.30 7.73 -23.07
CA TRP A 451 -4.98 9.10 -22.68
C TRP A 451 -3.63 9.48 -23.27
N ALA A 452 -3.53 10.69 -23.81
CA ALA A 452 -2.35 11.14 -24.53
C ALA A 452 -1.20 11.54 -23.59
N SER A 453 -1.51 12.00 -22.37
CA SER A 453 -0.50 12.49 -21.42
C SER A 453 -1.01 12.59 -19.99
N ILE A 454 -0.08 12.73 -19.05
CA ILE A 454 -0.39 13.04 -17.64
C ILE A 454 -1.12 14.40 -17.52
N ASP A 455 -0.82 15.36 -18.38
CA ASP A 455 -1.49 16.68 -18.35
C ASP A 455 -2.96 16.58 -18.80
N GLU A 456 -3.31 15.63 -19.64
CA GLU A 456 -4.71 15.31 -19.93
C GLU A 456 -5.40 14.74 -18.68
N LEU A 457 -4.77 13.77 -17.99
CA LEU A 457 -5.32 13.20 -16.76
C LEU A 457 -5.54 14.25 -15.65
N LYS A 458 -4.64 15.22 -15.54
CA LYS A 458 -4.81 16.35 -14.60
C LYS A 458 -6.07 17.16 -14.85
N LYS A 459 -6.53 17.28 -16.12
CA LYS A 459 -7.76 18.02 -16.46
C LYS A 459 -9.04 17.27 -16.02
N HIS A 460 -8.98 15.94 -15.95
CA HIS A 460 -10.11 15.11 -15.49
C HIS A 460 -10.17 14.99 -13.97
N ARG A 461 -9.13 15.46 -13.28
CA ARG A 461 -9.08 15.39 -11.82
C ARG A 461 -10.03 16.39 -11.19
N ALA A 462 -11.13 15.91 -10.65
CA ALA A 462 -12.02 16.68 -9.80
C ALA A 462 -11.65 16.47 -8.33
N ALA A 463 -11.52 17.56 -7.55
CA ALA A 463 -11.50 17.49 -6.11
C ALA A 463 -12.94 17.42 -5.60
N ASP A 464 -13.23 16.52 -4.64
CA ASP A 464 -14.48 16.57 -3.88
C ASP A 464 -14.42 17.73 -2.88
N ALA A 465 -13.31 17.79 -2.11
CA ALA A 465 -13.06 18.84 -1.15
C ALA A 465 -11.57 19.20 -1.08
N VAL A 466 -11.32 20.48 -0.79
CA VAL A 466 -9.99 21.01 -0.47
C VAL A 466 -10.07 21.70 0.89
N PHE A 467 -9.30 21.18 1.84
CA PHE A 467 -9.18 21.74 3.19
C PHE A 467 -7.92 22.61 3.22
N THR A 468 -8.07 23.88 3.54
CA THR A 468 -6.98 24.84 3.63
C THR A 468 -6.63 25.13 5.09
N PRO A 469 -5.35 25.42 5.43
CA PRO A 469 -4.97 25.72 6.79
C PRO A 469 -5.69 26.95 7.33
N GLU A 470 -6.45 26.82 8.41
CA GLU A 470 -7.18 27.89 9.09
C GLU A 470 -6.76 28.04 10.55
N GLY A 471 -6.01 27.05 11.08
CA GLY A 471 -5.63 26.96 12.48
C GLY A 471 -4.64 28.05 12.93
N ASN A 472 -4.78 28.47 14.19
CA ASN A 472 -3.82 29.36 14.82
C ASN A 472 -2.48 28.65 15.04
N GLN A 473 -1.41 29.16 14.43
CA GLN A 473 -0.07 28.57 14.49
C GLN A 473 0.44 28.30 15.92
N GLY A 474 0.18 29.22 16.87
CA GLY A 474 0.58 29.04 18.28
C GLY A 474 -0.17 27.91 18.96
N GLN A 475 -1.47 27.74 18.66
CA GLN A 475 -2.27 26.64 19.17
C GLN A 475 -1.80 25.30 18.58
N ILE A 476 -1.53 25.25 17.30
CA ILE A 476 -1.02 24.04 16.61
C ILE A 476 0.33 23.62 17.21
N GLN A 477 1.25 24.55 17.43
CA GLN A 477 2.55 24.26 18.06
C GLN A 477 2.39 23.69 19.48
N HIS A 478 1.44 24.23 20.26
CA HIS A 478 1.14 23.72 21.60
C HIS A 478 0.60 22.28 21.55
N LEU A 479 -0.36 22.00 20.67
CA LEU A 479 -0.92 20.67 20.47
C LEU A 479 0.15 19.65 20.03
N GLN A 480 1.04 20.03 19.09
CA GLN A 480 2.18 19.20 18.68
C GLN A 480 3.17 18.93 19.80
N SER A 481 3.39 19.92 20.71
CA SER A 481 4.24 19.73 21.88
C SER A 481 3.65 18.70 22.84
N ASN A 482 2.35 18.82 23.14
CA ASN A 482 1.61 17.89 23.99
C ASN A 482 1.61 16.47 23.40
N TRP A 483 1.39 16.35 22.08
CA TRP A 483 1.47 15.08 21.37
C TRP A 483 2.84 14.41 21.55
N ARG A 484 3.94 15.12 21.27
CA ARG A 484 5.31 14.58 21.43
C ARG A 484 5.57 14.10 22.85
N GLU A 485 5.14 14.87 23.85
CA GLU A 485 5.29 14.48 25.25
C GLU A 485 4.46 13.22 25.59
N ALA A 486 3.23 13.11 25.09
CA ALA A 486 2.39 11.93 25.27
C ALA A 486 3.02 10.69 24.60
N VAL A 487 3.55 10.83 23.37
CA VAL A 487 4.26 9.74 22.70
C VAL A 487 5.47 9.30 23.52
N ASN A 488 6.30 10.22 23.98
CA ASN A 488 7.48 9.89 24.82
C ASN A 488 7.09 9.08 26.07
N ARG A 489 5.95 9.36 26.68
CA ARG A 489 5.42 8.61 27.85
C ARG A 489 4.88 7.23 27.49
N SER A 490 4.50 7.00 26.24
CA SER A 490 4.01 5.71 25.75
C SER A 490 5.12 4.74 25.33
N LEU A 491 6.33 5.26 25.04
CA LEU A 491 7.46 4.47 24.57
C LEU A 491 7.96 3.50 25.62
N ASN A 492 8.45 2.33 25.18
CA ASN A 492 9.08 1.31 26.02
C ASN A 492 8.22 0.85 27.21
N TRP A 493 6.90 0.94 27.11
CA TRP A 493 6.00 0.57 28.21
C TRP A 493 6.12 -0.89 28.61
N ASN A 494 6.23 -1.80 27.65
CA ASN A 494 6.37 -3.24 27.86
C ASN A 494 7.83 -3.68 27.94
N LYS A 495 8.70 -2.92 28.60
CA LYS A 495 10.03 -3.45 28.94
C LYS A 495 9.82 -4.72 29.78
N GLU A 496 10.32 -5.86 29.30
CA GLU A 496 10.45 -7.05 30.16
C GLU A 496 11.15 -6.58 31.44
N ARG A 497 10.47 -6.77 32.56
CA ARG A 497 11.11 -6.57 33.86
C ARG A 497 12.17 -7.66 33.95
N GLN A 498 13.41 -7.32 33.62
CA GLN A 498 14.58 -8.13 33.89
C GLN A 498 14.73 -8.35 35.40
#